data_e3c845367f3bd7b9062c271f8f650cb8
#
_entry.id   e3c845367f3bd7b9062c271f8f650cb8
#
_cell.length_a   1.000
_cell.length_b   1.000
_cell.length_c   1.000
_cell.angle_alpha   90.00
_cell.angle_beta   90.00
_cell.angle_gamma   90.00
#
_symmetry.space_group_name_H-M   'P 1'
#
loop_
_entity.id
_entity.type
_entity.pdbx_description
1 polymer ?
#
loop_
_entity_poly.entity_id
_entity_poly.type
_entity_poly.pdbx_seq_one_letter_code
_entity_poly.pdbx_strand_id
1 'polypeptide(L)'
;MLTVGVDIGGTSVRAGVVDGRGSVLDTSRAPTPAGERALEDAIVAAVEEVADRHAVNAVGLAVAGFIASDRRTVRFAPHLAWRQADVADRMSDRLGMPVVLEHDANAAALAEHRFGAARGAKTAVLVAIGTGIGAALLLNGEVFRGAYGVAPELGHLRVVPDGRPCPCGKNGCWERYCSGTALSATAVELLAKHPGVSTVLAREAAGDSRAVTGRRVAGAARDGDPLAK
;
A
#
# COMPACT_ATOMS: atom_id res chain seq x y z
N MET A 1 6.34 22.62 -12.70
CA MET A 1 4.99 22.42 -12.14
C MET A 1 5.13 21.53 -10.92
N LEU A 2 4.59 21.95 -9.78
CA LEU A 2 4.57 21.17 -8.56
C LEU A 2 3.20 20.51 -8.40
N THR A 3 3.18 19.31 -7.86
CA THR A 3 1.96 18.56 -7.55
C THR A 3 2.06 17.97 -6.14
N VAL A 4 0.93 17.69 -5.53
CA VAL A 4 0.90 16.94 -4.27
C VAL A 4 0.50 15.49 -4.56
N GLY A 5 1.31 14.54 -4.11
CA GLY A 5 0.95 13.13 -4.02
C GLY A 5 0.52 12.81 -2.59
N VAL A 6 -0.60 12.13 -2.42
CA VAL A 6 -1.09 11.69 -1.12
C VAL A 6 -1.19 10.17 -1.09
N ASP A 7 -0.45 9.53 -0.20
CA ASP A 7 -0.54 8.10 0.10
C ASP A 7 -1.51 7.88 1.27
N ILE A 8 -2.60 7.15 1.01
CA ILE A 8 -3.70 6.93 1.95
C ILE A 8 -3.76 5.45 2.31
N GLY A 9 -3.09 5.11 3.38
CA GLY A 9 -3.12 3.77 3.96
C GLY A 9 -4.06 3.65 5.16
N GLY A 10 -4.28 2.42 5.64
CA GLY A 10 -5.13 2.15 6.79
C GLY A 10 -4.64 2.73 8.13
N THR A 11 -3.41 3.23 8.21
CA THR A 11 -2.80 3.75 9.46
C THR A 11 -2.31 5.18 9.37
N SER A 12 -2.02 5.67 8.17
CA SER A 12 -1.52 7.04 7.96
C SER A 12 -1.91 7.59 6.60
N VAL A 13 -2.16 8.89 6.57
CA VAL A 13 -2.23 9.76 5.40
C VAL A 13 -0.90 10.50 5.30
N ARG A 14 -0.27 10.48 4.13
CA ARG A 14 1.00 11.17 3.87
C ARG A 14 0.88 12.00 2.62
N ALA A 15 1.06 13.30 2.73
CA ALA A 15 1.13 14.21 1.61
C ALA A 15 2.57 14.58 1.30
N GLY A 16 2.92 14.73 0.03
CA GLY A 16 4.25 15.17 -0.39
C GLY A 16 4.18 16.05 -1.63
N VAL A 17 4.89 17.17 -1.62
CA VAL A 17 5.07 18.02 -2.80
C VAL A 17 6.15 17.43 -3.68
N VAL A 18 5.81 17.21 -4.95
CA VAL A 18 6.71 16.56 -5.92
C VAL A 18 6.92 17.47 -7.13
N ASP A 19 8.18 17.61 -7.54
CA ASP A 19 8.55 18.34 -8.75
C ASP A 19 8.48 17.49 -10.03
N GLY A 20 8.70 18.12 -11.18
CA GLY A 20 8.67 17.43 -12.47
C GLY A 20 9.79 16.40 -12.69
N ARG A 21 10.75 16.31 -11.77
CA ARG A 21 11.85 15.33 -11.77
C ARG A 21 11.61 14.16 -10.82
N GLY A 22 10.49 14.21 -10.06
CA GLY A 22 10.17 13.21 -9.05
C GLY A 22 10.79 13.44 -7.68
N SER A 23 11.42 14.61 -7.46
CA SER A 23 11.98 14.96 -6.16
C SER A 23 10.86 15.35 -5.19
N VAL A 24 10.85 14.78 -4.00
CA VAL A 24 9.96 15.17 -2.90
C VAL A 24 10.59 16.37 -2.20
N LEU A 25 9.90 17.51 -2.25
CA LEU A 25 10.39 18.79 -1.73
C LEU A 25 9.93 19.06 -0.29
N ASP A 26 8.75 18.56 0.07
CA ASP A 26 8.12 18.78 1.36
C ASP A 26 7.16 17.64 1.68
N THR A 27 6.89 17.38 2.97
CA THR A 27 6.00 16.30 3.39
C THR A 27 5.17 16.70 4.62
N SER A 28 3.94 16.15 4.68
CA SER A 28 3.09 16.16 5.86
C SER A 28 2.61 14.75 6.15
N ARG A 29 2.27 14.45 7.40
CA ARG A 29 1.76 13.14 7.82
C ARG A 29 0.75 13.28 8.95
N ALA A 30 -0.37 12.57 8.79
CA ALA A 30 -1.41 12.44 9.81
C ALA A 30 -1.79 10.96 10.02
N PRO A 31 -2.34 10.57 11.17
CA PRO A 31 -2.95 9.25 11.32
C PRO A 31 -4.20 9.18 10.44
N THR A 32 -4.55 7.96 9.98
CA THR A 32 -5.80 7.71 9.26
C THR A 32 -6.95 7.65 10.26
N PRO A 33 -7.90 8.60 10.25
CA PRO A 33 -9.03 8.55 11.16
C PRO A 33 -10.09 7.56 10.70
N ALA A 34 -10.93 7.11 11.63
CA ALA A 34 -12.13 6.36 11.32
C ALA A 34 -13.23 7.31 10.80
N GLY A 35 -13.98 6.86 9.80
CA GLY A 35 -15.07 7.62 9.20
C GLY A 35 -14.67 8.46 7.99
N GLU A 36 -15.60 8.57 7.06
CA GLU A 36 -15.38 9.13 5.73
C GLU A 36 -15.03 10.62 5.80
N ARG A 37 -15.83 11.41 6.51
CA ARG A 37 -15.62 12.85 6.63
C ARG A 37 -14.32 13.18 7.34
N ALA A 38 -14.02 12.51 8.45
CA ALA A 38 -12.78 12.73 9.19
C ALA A 38 -11.53 12.37 8.36
N LEU A 39 -11.63 11.32 7.52
CA LEU A 39 -10.56 10.95 6.60
C LEU A 39 -10.34 12.04 5.54
N GLU A 40 -11.41 12.55 4.95
CA GLU A 40 -11.33 13.64 3.98
C GLU A 40 -10.79 14.94 4.62
N ASP A 41 -11.20 15.25 5.84
CA ASP A 41 -10.66 16.38 6.60
C ASP A 41 -9.16 16.24 6.85
N ALA A 42 -8.70 15.06 7.19
CA ALA A 42 -7.27 14.78 7.39
C ALA A 42 -6.46 14.90 6.08
N ILE A 43 -7.04 14.50 4.94
CA ILE A 43 -6.41 14.66 3.62
C ILE A 43 -6.30 16.13 3.26
N VAL A 44 -7.39 16.89 3.41
CA VAL A 44 -7.39 18.34 3.15
C VAL A 44 -6.33 19.03 3.99
N ALA A 45 -6.32 18.81 5.30
CA ALA A 45 -5.34 19.41 6.21
C ALA A 45 -3.89 19.06 5.82
N ALA A 46 -3.62 17.79 5.45
CA ALA A 46 -2.28 17.37 5.05
C ALA A 46 -1.85 17.99 3.71
N VAL A 47 -2.77 18.20 2.77
CA VAL A 47 -2.50 18.87 1.49
C VAL A 47 -2.28 20.37 1.70
N GLU A 48 -3.15 21.05 2.46
CA GLU A 48 -3.04 22.47 2.75
C GLU A 48 -1.74 22.79 3.46
N GLU A 49 -1.32 21.99 4.44
CA GLU A 49 -0.07 22.18 5.17
C GLU A 49 1.15 22.28 4.24
N VAL A 50 1.22 21.49 3.18
CA VAL A 50 2.33 21.54 2.22
C VAL A 50 2.06 22.55 1.10
N ALA A 51 0.80 22.80 0.72
CA ALA A 51 0.42 23.74 -0.33
C ALA A 51 0.60 25.21 0.11
N ASP A 52 0.46 25.52 1.41
CA ASP A 52 0.71 26.86 1.95
C ASP A 52 2.17 27.33 1.74
N ARG A 53 3.08 26.36 1.64
CA ARG A 53 4.51 26.64 1.41
C ARG A 53 4.95 26.52 -0.04
N HIS A 54 4.08 25.99 -0.92
CA HIS A 54 4.42 25.68 -2.32
C HIS A 54 3.24 25.93 -3.27
N ALA A 55 3.49 26.62 -4.37
CA ALA A 55 2.48 26.81 -5.42
C ALA A 55 2.24 25.50 -6.19
N VAL A 56 1.29 24.70 -5.73
CA VAL A 56 0.91 23.42 -6.32
C VAL A 56 -0.27 23.56 -7.28
N ASN A 57 -0.38 22.68 -8.27
CA ASN A 57 -1.36 22.81 -9.34
C ASN A 57 -2.39 21.66 -9.42
N ALA A 58 -2.10 20.54 -8.77
CA ALA A 58 -2.97 19.37 -8.79
C ALA A 58 -2.60 18.40 -7.66
N VAL A 59 -3.54 17.52 -7.30
CA VAL A 59 -3.37 16.48 -6.29
C VAL A 59 -3.62 15.10 -6.89
N GLY A 60 -2.73 14.15 -6.60
CA GLY A 60 -2.93 12.74 -6.86
C GLY A 60 -3.13 11.97 -5.54
N LEU A 61 -4.22 11.22 -5.41
CA LEU A 61 -4.50 10.39 -4.24
C LEU A 61 -4.21 8.93 -4.59
N ALA A 62 -3.19 8.36 -3.95
CA ALA A 62 -2.90 6.93 -3.99
C ALA A 62 -3.65 6.24 -2.84
N VAL A 63 -4.56 5.34 -3.18
CA VAL A 63 -5.52 4.75 -2.24
C VAL A 63 -5.31 3.23 -2.17
N ALA A 64 -5.18 2.70 -0.97
CA ALA A 64 -5.18 1.26 -0.71
C ALA A 64 -6.62 0.72 -0.84
N GLY A 65 -7.12 0.59 -2.07
CA GLY A 65 -8.49 0.19 -2.37
C GLY A 65 -8.79 0.09 -3.86
N PHE A 66 -9.99 -0.36 -4.18
CA PHE A 66 -10.45 -0.55 -5.55
C PHE A 66 -10.97 0.77 -6.14
N ILE A 67 -10.24 1.28 -7.11
CA ILE A 67 -10.58 2.51 -7.83
C ILE A 67 -11.34 2.15 -9.11
N ALA A 68 -12.42 2.85 -9.39
CA ALA A 68 -13.15 2.67 -10.62
C ALA A 68 -12.32 3.12 -11.85
N SER A 69 -12.68 2.65 -13.03
CA SER A 69 -11.98 2.97 -14.28
C SER A 69 -12.00 4.47 -14.64
N ASP A 70 -12.97 5.22 -14.10
CA ASP A 70 -13.06 6.68 -14.22
C ASP A 70 -11.98 7.43 -13.43
N ARG A 71 -11.30 6.77 -12.48
CA ARG A 71 -10.31 7.34 -11.55
C ARG A 71 -10.85 8.50 -10.71
N ARG A 72 -12.14 8.48 -10.43
CA ARG A 72 -12.86 9.48 -9.63
C ARG A 72 -13.55 8.86 -8.42
N THR A 73 -13.97 7.58 -8.55
CA THR A 73 -14.77 6.85 -7.56
C THR A 73 -13.93 5.79 -6.86
N VAL A 74 -13.93 5.79 -5.52
CA VAL A 74 -13.46 4.65 -4.71
C VAL A 74 -14.60 3.66 -4.57
N ARG A 75 -14.53 2.52 -5.24
CA ARG A 75 -15.56 1.47 -5.15
C ARG A 75 -15.59 0.84 -3.76
N PHE A 76 -14.42 0.48 -3.27
CA PHE A 76 -14.27 -0.19 -1.99
C PHE A 76 -12.83 -0.07 -1.51
N ALA A 77 -12.63 0.29 -0.25
CA ALA A 77 -11.33 0.28 0.38
C ALA A 77 -11.42 -0.52 1.70
N PRO A 78 -10.72 -1.68 1.81
CA PRO A 78 -10.89 -2.59 2.93
C PRO A 78 -10.62 -1.96 4.31
N HIS A 79 -9.65 -1.06 4.36
CA HIS A 79 -9.15 -0.43 5.59
C HIS A 79 -9.50 1.05 5.71
N LEU A 80 -10.31 1.59 4.79
CA LEU A 80 -10.76 2.98 4.78
C LEU A 80 -12.30 3.03 4.78
N ALA A 81 -12.86 4.18 5.10
CA ALA A 81 -14.31 4.32 5.23
C ALA A 81 -15.07 4.40 3.90
N TRP A 82 -14.38 4.55 2.78
CA TRP A 82 -15.01 4.77 1.47
C TRP A 82 -15.67 3.53 0.89
N ARG A 83 -16.93 3.70 0.46
CA ARG A 83 -17.74 2.71 -0.24
C ARG A 83 -18.54 3.41 -1.33
N GLN A 84 -18.32 3.11 -2.62
CA GLN A 84 -18.97 3.75 -3.77
C GLN A 84 -18.96 5.28 -3.65
N ALA A 85 -17.77 5.84 -3.37
CA ALA A 85 -17.60 7.24 -2.98
C ALA A 85 -16.92 8.04 -4.09
N ASP A 86 -17.52 9.16 -4.50
CA ASP A 86 -17.00 10.09 -5.53
C ASP A 86 -15.93 11.00 -4.92
N VAL A 87 -14.82 10.38 -4.50
CA VAL A 87 -13.78 11.04 -3.70
C VAL A 87 -13.07 12.13 -4.48
N ALA A 88 -12.76 11.90 -5.77
CA ALA A 88 -12.01 12.88 -6.56
C ALA A 88 -12.76 14.20 -6.71
N ASP A 89 -14.07 14.14 -6.96
CA ASP A 89 -14.90 15.34 -7.14
C ASP A 89 -15.01 16.13 -5.83
N ARG A 90 -15.36 15.44 -4.73
CA ARG A 90 -15.45 16.08 -3.41
C ARG A 90 -14.12 16.70 -2.96
N MET A 91 -13.01 16.00 -3.20
CA MET A 91 -11.69 16.54 -2.84
C MET A 91 -11.28 17.70 -3.75
N SER A 92 -11.64 17.65 -5.05
CA SER A 92 -11.39 18.75 -5.97
C SER A 92 -12.14 20.02 -5.58
N ASP A 93 -13.42 19.88 -5.18
CA ASP A 93 -14.23 21.00 -4.70
C ASP A 93 -13.67 21.60 -3.42
N ARG A 94 -13.22 20.76 -2.49
CA ARG A 94 -12.67 21.19 -1.20
C ARG A 94 -11.30 21.86 -1.32
N LEU A 95 -10.44 21.36 -2.21
CA LEU A 95 -9.07 21.86 -2.39
C LEU A 95 -8.96 22.98 -3.44
N GLY A 96 -10.03 23.22 -4.21
CA GLY A 96 -10.03 24.21 -5.29
C GLY A 96 -9.07 23.90 -6.44
N MET A 97 -8.67 22.63 -6.59
CA MET A 97 -7.73 22.20 -7.64
C MET A 97 -8.04 20.78 -8.14
N PRO A 98 -7.57 20.39 -9.33
CA PRO A 98 -7.81 19.07 -9.89
C PRO A 98 -7.29 17.94 -8.99
N VAL A 99 -8.13 16.92 -8.75
CA VAL A 99 -7.79 15.71 -8.00
C VAL A 99 -8.02 14.48 -8.86
N VAL A 100 -7.07 13.55 -8.83
CA VAL A 100 -7.22 12.23 -9.47
C VAL A 100 -6.92 11.12 -8.47
N LEU A 101 -7.62 9.99 -8.62
CA LEU A 101 -7.37 8.80 -7.82
C LEU A 101 -6.49 7.81 -8.59
N GLU A 102 -5.70 7.07 -7.84
CA GLU A 102 -5.03 5.88 -8.35
C GLU A 102 -4.93 4.83 -7.24
N HIS A 103 -4.90 3.56 -7.60
CA HIS A 103 -4.52 2.49 -6.69
C HIS A 103 -3.05 2.67 -6.26
N ASP A 104 -2.73 2.43 -5.00
CA ASP A 104 -1.40 2.69 -4.43
C ASP A 104 -0.26 1.98 -5.18
N ALA A 105 -0.42 0.68 -5.49
CA ALA A 105 0.57 -0.07 -6.26
C ALA A 105 0.71 0.45 -7.71
N ASN A 106 -0.38 0.91 -8.33
CA ASN A 106 -0.35 1.52 -9.65
C ASN A 106 0.40 2.86 -9.63
N ALA A 107 0.16 3.69 -8.61
CA ALA A 107 0.87 4.95 -8.41
C ALA A 107 2.38 4.70 -8.21
N ALA A 108 2.75 3.68 -7.43
CA ALA A 108 4.14 3.28 -7.26
C ALA A 108 4.77 2.80 -8.57
N ALA A 109 4.05 1.99 -9.38
CA ALA A 109 4.55 1.54 -10.68
C ALA A 109 4.76 2.69 -11.67
N LEU A 110 3.87 3.69 -11.67
CA LEU A 110 4.05 4.91 -12.47
C LEU A 110 5.28 5.70 -12.03
N ALA A 111 5.53 5.81 -10.73
CA ALA A 111 6.70 6.47 -10.19
C ALA A 111 7.99 5.74 -10.59
N GLU A 112 8.04 4.42 -10.47
CA GLU A 112 9.16 3.60 -10.90
C GLU A 112 9.41 3.68 -12.41
N HIS A 113 8.34 3.71 -13.22
CA HIS A 113 8.45 3.88 -14.67
C HIS A 113 8.96 5.26 -15.07
N ARG A 114 8.57 6.29 -14.34
CA ARG A 114 8.94 7.68 -14.65
C ARG A 114 10.31 8.06 -14.14
N PHE A 115 10.64 7.63 -12.91
CA PHE A 115 11.78 8.14 -12.16
C PHE A 115 12.72 7.03 -11.63
N GLY A 116 12.26 5.78 -11.57
CA GLY A 116 12.96 4.69 -10.88
C GLY A 116 13.45 3.57 -11.79
N ALA A 117 13.39 2.35 -11.26
CA ALA A 117 13.99 1.15 -11.84
C ALA A 117 13.31 0.68 -13.15
N ALA A 118 12.05 1.08 -13.40
CA ALA A 118 11.32 0.70 -14.60
C ALA A 118 11.40 1.75 -15.74
N ARG A 119 12.32 2.72 -15.65
CA ARG A 119 12.48 3.74 -16.71
C ARG A 119 12.81 3.11 -18.04
N GLY A 120 12.02 3.50 -19.08
CA GLY A 120 12.19 2.99 -20.44
C GLY A 120 11.67 1.58 -20.69
N ALA A 121 11.18 0.89 -19.66
CA ALA A 121 10.58 -0.43 -19.82
C ALA A 121 9.22 -0.31 -20.53
N LYS A 122 9.02 -1.07 -21.61
CA LYS A 122 7.70 -1.18 -22.27
C LYS A 122 6.75 -2.06 -21.44
N THR A 123 7.28 -3.07 -20.77
CA THR A 123 6.53 -3.99 -19.92
C THR A 123 7.26 -4.14 -18.60
N ALA A 124 6.56 -3.98 -17.49
CA ALA A 124 7.11 -4.17 -16.16
C ALA A 124 6.01 -4.68 -15.20
N VAL A 125 6.43 -5.44 -14.21
CA VAL A 125 5.59 -5.82 -13.08
C VAL A 125 6.20 -5.22 -11.82
N LEU A 126 5.42 -4.44 -11.09
CA LEU A 126 5.76 -4.01 -9.74
C LEU A 126 5.12 -5.00 -8.76
N VAL A 127 5.90 -5.47 -7.80
CA VAL A 127 5.41 -6.24 -6.64
C VAL A 127 5.89 -5.55 -5.37
N ALA A 128 4.95 -5.00 -4.62
CA ALA A 128 5.19 -4.35 -3.36
C ALA A 128 4.88 -5.31 -2.21
N ILE A 129 5.93 -5.79 -1.52
CA ILE A 129 5.79 -6.71 -0.38
C ILE A 129 5.91 -5.89 0.90
N GLY A 130 4.77 -5.76 1.59
CA GLY A 130 4.63 -5.04 2.84
C GLY A 130 3.81 -5.84 3.85
N THR A 131 2.87 -5.20 4.51
CA THR A 131 1.84 -5.87 5.35
C THR A 131 1.08 -6.92 4.54
N GLY A 132 0.68 -6.56 3.32
CA GLY A 132 0.14 -7.44 2.29
C GLY A 132 1.07 -7.52 1.07
N ILE A 133 0.51 -7.90 -0.08
CA ILE A 133 1.17 -7.86 -1.39
C ILE A 133 0.31 -7.03 -2.35
N GLY A 134 0.79 -5.83 -2.67
CA GLY A 134 0.28 -5.03 -3.78
C GLY A 134 1.03 -5.32 -5.07
N ALA A 135 0.37 -5.17 -6.21
CA ALA A 135 1.03 -5.31 -7.50
C ALA A 135 0.44 -4.40 -8.56
N ALA A 136 1.27 -4.06 -9.53
CA ALA A 136 0.85 -3.34 -10.72
C ALA A 136 1.54 -3.90 -11.96
N LEU A 137 0.89 -3.78 -13.09
CA LEU A 137 1.39 -4.20 -14.39
C LEU A 137 1.45 -2.99 -15.34
N LEU A 138 2.60 -2.77 -15.95
CA LEU A 138 2.76 -1.85 -17.06
C LEU A 138 2.80 -2.63 -18.37
N LEU A 139 1.99 -2.21 -19.33
CA LEU A 139 1.98 -2.70 -20.70
C LEU A 139 2.13 -1.51 -21.66
N ASN A 140 3.11 -1.57 -22.54
CA ASN A 140 3.46 -0.48 -23.45
C ASN A 140 3.74 0.86 -22.75
N GLY A 141 4.29 0.81 -21.53
CA GLY A 141 4.58 2.00 -20.73
C GLY A 141 3.38 2.57 -19.97
N GLU A 142 2.22 1.95 -20.06
CA GLU A 142 0.99 2.37 -19.37
C GLU A 142 0.56 1.37 -18.31
N VAL A 143 -0.03 1.87 -17.21
CA VAL A 143 -0.58 1.02 -16.17
C VAL A 143 -1.80 0.27 -16.68
N PHE A 144 -1.75 -1.04 -16.59
CA PHE A 144 -2.87 -1.92 -16.92
C PHE A 144 -3.86 -1.99 -15.75
N ARG A 145 -5.03 -1.41 -15.92
CA ARG A 145 -6.08 -1.36 -14.89
C ARG A 145 -7.19 -2.39 -15.09
N GLY A 146 -7.15 -3.14 -16.21
CA GLY A 146 -8.25 -4.04 -16.59
C GLY A 146 -9.54 -3.31 -16.91
N ALA A 147 -10.58 -4.08 -17.22
CA ALA A 147 -11.88 -3.53 -17.65
C ALA A 147 -12.59 -2.71 -16.56
N TYR A 148 -12.31 -3.00 -15.30
CA TYR A 148 -13.03 -2.43 -14.15
C TYR A 148 -12.17 -1.54 -13.24
N GLY A 149 -10.92 -1.26 -13.61
CA GLY A 149 -10.01 -0.42 -12.84
C GLY A 149 -9.25 -1.12 -11.71
N VAL A 150 -9.42 -2.43 -11.52
CA VAL A 150 -8.95 -3.18 -10.34
C VAL A 150 -7.88 -4.25 -10.63
N ALA A 151 -7.24 -4.22 -11.77
CA ALA A 151 -6.20 -5.18 -12.14
C ALA A 151 -4.79 -4.58 -11.98
N PRO A 152 -3.77 -5.46 -11.75
CA PRO A 152 -3.86 -6.85 -11.32
C PRO A 152 -3.84 -6.97 -9.79
N GLU A 153 -4.56 -7.91 -9.23
CA GLU A 153 -4.55 -8.24 -7.80
C GLU A 153 -3.68 -9.48 -7.56
N LEU A 154 -2.35 -9.39 -7.84
CA LEU A 154 -1.44 -10.54 -7.79
C LEU A 154 -1.28 -11.13 -6.39
N GLY A 155 -1.43 -10.32 -5.31
CA GLY A 155 -1.44 -10.83 -3.95
C GLY A 155 -2.53 -11.89 -3.72
N HIS A 156 -3.62 -11.83 -4.50
CA HIS A 156 -4.72 -12.79 -4.46
C HIS A 156 -4.65 -13.88 -5.54
N LEU A 157 -3.51 -14.01 -6.22
CA LEU A 157 -3.22 -15.17 -7.08
C LEU A 157 -3.15 -16.42 -6.20
N ARG A 158 -3.91 -17.47 -6.55
CA ARG A 158 -3.87 -18.76 -5.85
C ARG A 158 -2.56 -19.48 -6.21
N VAL A 159 -1.67 -19.60 -5.26
CA VAL A 159 -0.37 -20.27 -5.40
C VAL A 159 -0.33 -21.64 -4.70
N VAL A 160 -1.23 -21.85 -3.73
CA VAL A 160 -1.38 -23.13 -3.01
C VAL A 160 -2.85 -23.55 -3.11
N PRO A 161 -3.22 -24.54 -3.94
CA PRO A 161 -4.57 -25.07 -3.97
C PRO A 161 -5.01 -25.52 -2.56
N ASP A 162 -6.23 -25.17 -2.17
CA ASP A 162 -6.82 -25.52 -0.86
C ASP A 162 -5.99 -25.13 0.37
N GLY A 163 -5.10 -24.14 0.18
CA GLY A 163 -4.21 -23.64 1.22
C GLY A 163 -4.88 -22.69 2.22
N ARG A 164 -4.09 -21.83 2.85
CA ARG A 164 -4.53 -20.91 3.91
C ARG A 164 -5.71 -20.04 3.45
N PRO A 165 -6.75 -19.86 4.30
CA PRO A 165 -7.89 -19.00 3.97
C PRO A 165 -7.43 -17.54 3.82
N CYS A 166 -8.03 -16.83 2.86
CA CYS A 166 -7.77 -15.43 2.57
C CYS A 166 -9.04 -14.59 2.84
N PRO A 167 -8.92 -13.38 3.41
CA PRO A 167 -10.05 -12.48 3.59
C PRO A 167 -10.81 -12.12 2.30
N CYS A 168 -10.20 -12.32 1.12
CA CYS A 168 -10.86 -12.13 -0.17
C CYS A 168 -11.91 -13.24 -0.51
N GLY A 169 -12.11 -14.21 0.38
CA GLY A 169 -13.04 -15.33 0.20
C GLY A 169 -12.46 -16.54 -0.52
N LYS A 170 -11.19 -16.50 -0.95
CA LYS A 170 -10.48 -17.62 -1.58
C LYS A 170 -9.54 -18.30 -0.58
N ASN A 171 -9.01 -19.48 -0.98
CA ASN A 171 -7.92 -20.15 -0.26
C ASN A 171 -6.65 -20.12 -1.10
N GLY A 172 -5.48 -20.12 -0.42
CA GLY A 172 -4.19 -20.29 -1.05
C GLY A 172 -3.63 -19.08 -1.80
N CYS A 173 -4.10 -17.87 -1.49
CA CYS A 173 -3.58 -16.64 -2.08
C CYS A 173 -2.11 -16.42 -1.73
N TRP A 174 -1.32 -15.91 -2.67
CA TRP A 174 0.10 -15.63 -2.52
C TRP A 174 0.43 -14.79 -1.28
N GLU A 175 -0.35 -13.75 -1.04
CA GLU A 175 -0.20 -12.89 0.13
C GLU A 175 -0.22 -13.67 1.46
N ARG A 176 -0.97 -14.79 1.54
CA ARG A 176 -1.09 -15.61 2.76
C ARG A 176 0.18 -16.39 3.10
N TYR A 177 1.18 -16.36 2.21
CA TYR A 177 2.46 -17.07 2.37
C TYR A 177 3.66 -16.13 2.34
N CYS A 178 3.61 -15.05 1.54
CA CYS A 178 4.79 -14.25 1.22
C CYS A 178 4.70 -12.78 1.69
N SER A 179 3.61 -12.35 2.35
CA SER A 179 3.53 -11.01 2.93
C SER A 179 4.22 -10.91 4.29
N GLY A 180 4.49 -9.69 4.76
CA GLY A 180 5.03 -9.46 6.10
C GLY A 180 4.12 -10.01 7.21
N THR A 181 2.79 -9.91 7.03
CA THR A 181 1.81 -10.53 7.95
C THR A 181 1.89 -12.06 7.92
N ALA A 182 2.02 -12.64 6.74
CA ALA A 182 2.15 -14.08 6.58
C ALA A 182 3.45 -14.61 7.20
N LEU A 183 4.55 -13.86 7.02
CA LEU A 183 5.85 -14.17 7.64
C LEU A 183 5.76 -14.20 9.16
N SER A 184 5.12 -13.18 9.77
CA SER A 184 4.87 -13.13 11.21
C SER A 184 4.05 -14.33 11.68
N ALA A 185 2.94 -14.64 11.00
CA ALA A 185 2.06 -15.75 11.36
C ALA A 185 2.80 -17.10 11.27
N THR A 186 3.58 -17.32 10.22
CA THR A 186 4.38 -18.53 10.05
C THR A 186 5.43 -18.68 11.15
N ALA A 187 6.11 -17.60 11.53
CA ALA A 187 7.09 -17.63 12.62
C ALA A 187 6.43 -17.97 13.96
N VAL A 188 5.25 -17.39 14.25
CA VAL A 188 4.49 -17.74 15.47
C VAL A 188 4.09 -19.22 15.48
N GLU A 189 3.62 -19.76 14.35
CA GLU A 189 3.29 -21.19 14.20
C GLU A 189 4.51 -22.08 14.45
N LEU A 190 5.67 -21.71 13.91
CA LEU A 190 6.92 -22.47 14.08
C LEU A 190 7.43 -22.42 15.53
N LEU A 191 7.39 -21.25 16.18
CA LEU A 191 7.72 -21.12 17.58
C LEU A 191 6.85 -22.00 18.47
N ALA A 192 5.55 -22.07 18.21
CA ALA A 192 4.61 -22.92 18.94
C ALA A 192 4.88 -24.42 18.72
N LYS A 193 5.31 -24.82 17.51
CA LYS A 193 5.64 -26.21 17.17
C LYS A 193 6.99 -26.68 17.72
N HIS A 194 7.89 -25.74 17.98
CA HIS A 194 9.27 -26.03 18.40
C HIS A 194 9.67 -25.29 19.69
N PRO A 195 8.96 -25.51 20.84
CA PRO A 195 9.16 -24.73 22.06
C PRO A 195 10.55 -24.91 22.69
N GLY A 196 11.26 -25.98 22.35
CA GLY A 196 12.61 -26.27 22.86
C GLY A 196 13.76 -25.65 22.05
N VAL A 197 13.46 -25.00 20.92
CA VAL A 197 14.51 -24.41 20.10
C VAL A 197 14.82 -22.99 20.61
N SER A 198 16.09 -22.78 20.97
CA SER A 198 16.56 -21.45 21.37
C SER A 198 16.72 -20.55 20.17
N THR A 199 15.87 -19.55 20.07
CA THR A 199 15.86 -18.59 18.94
C THR A 199 15.85 -17.16 19.46
N VAL A 200 16.35 -16.22 18.64
CA VAL A 200 16.24 -14.77 18.91
C VAL A 200 14.77 -14.37 18.98
N LEU A 201 13.96 -14.90 18.04
CA LEU A 201 12.53 -14.63 17.97
C LEU A 201 11.78 -15.04 19.23
N ALA A 202 12.09 -16.22 19.82
CA ALA A 202 11.48 -16.67 21.06
C ALA A 202 11.80 -15.73 22.22
N ARG A 203 13.05 -15.29 22.33
CA ARG A 203 13.48 -14.33 23.36
C ARG A 203 12.84 -12.97 23.20
N GLU A 204 12.78 -12.44 21.99
CA GLU A 204 12.18 -11.13 21.70
C GLU A 204 10.67 -11.14 21.86
N ALA A 205 10.01 -12.26 21.57
CA ALA A 205 8.57 -12.41 21.77
C ALA A 205 8.21 -12.37 23.26
N ALA A 206 9.08 -12.90 24.13
CA ALA A 206 8.86 -12.93 25.59
C ALA A 206 7.44 -13.40 25.97
N GLY A 207 6.86 -14.33 25.22
CA GLY A 207 5.49 -14.82 25.38
C GLY A 207 4.39 -14.00 24.69
N ASP A 208 4.69 -12.83 24.14
CA ASP A 208 3.73 -12.05 23.32
C ASP A 208 3.96 -12.29 21.82
N SER A 209 3.08 -13.07 21.20
CA SER A 209 3.13 -13.37 19.76
C SER A 209 3.00 -12.11 18.87
N ARG A 210 2.40 -11.02 19.38
CA ARG A 210 2.27 -9.75 18.65
C ARG A 210 3.61 -9.05 18.46
N ALA A 211 4.60 -9.38 19.29
CA ALA A 211 5.96 -8.89 19.15
C ALA A 211 6.69 -9.52 17.94
N VAL A 212 6.23 -10.68 17.44
CA VAL A 212 6.81 -11.35 16.27
C VAL A 212 6.32 -10.67 14.99
N THR A 213 7.01 -9.61 14.56
CA THR A 213 6.67 -8.88 13.33
C THR A 213 7.50 -9.38 12.14
N GLY A 214 7.00 -9.23 10.91
CA GLY A 214 7.74 -9.62 9.70
C GLY A 214 9.13 -8.98 9.61
N ARG A 215 9.30 -7.74 10.10
CA ARG A 215 10.60 -7.06 10.18
C ARG A 215 11.57 -7.78 11.11
N ARG A 216 11.10 -8.20 12.29
CA ARG A 216 11.91 -8.97 13.26
C ARG A 216 12.28 -10.33 12.72
N VAL A 217 11.33 -11.03 12.09
CA VAL A 217 11.61 -12.33 11.43
C VAL A 217 12.69 -12.18 10.37
N ALA A 218 12.57 -11.17 9.49
CA ALA A 218 13.57 -10.91 8.46
C ALA A 218 14.94 -10.49 9.04
N GLY A 219 14.96 -9.79 10.18
CA GLY A 219 16.18 -9.51 10.94
C GLY A 219 16.82 -10.79 11.48
N ALA A 220 16.07 -11.57 12.22
CA ALA A 220 16.53 -12.84 12.80
C ALA A 220 17.04 -13.83 11.73
N ALA A 221 16.40 -13.89 10.56
CA ALA A 221 16.85 -14.70 9.44
C ALA A 221 18.24 -14.28 8.94
N ARG A 222 18.51 -12.97 8.82
CA ARG A 222 19.84 -12.45 8.46
C ARG A 222 20.89 -12.80 9.51
N ASP A 223 20.51 -12.78 10.78
CA ASP A 223 21.40 -13.11 11.91
C ASP A 223 21.56 -14.62 12.13
N GLY A 224 20.94 -15.44 11.28
CA GLY A 224 21.12 -16.89 11.28
C GLY A 224 20.19 -17.66 12.21
N ASP A 225 19.11 -17.06 12.69
CA ASP A 225 18.13 -17.74 13.55
C ASP A 225 17.56 -18.99 12.86
N PRO A 226 17.56 -20.16 13.51
CA PRO A 226 17.21 -21.42 12.86
C PRO A 226 15.72 -21.55 12.51
N LEU A 227 14.81 -20.82 13.16
CA LEU A 227 13.38 -20.83 12.83
C LEU A 227 12.96 -19.69 11.90
N ALA A 228 13.84 -18.73 11.64
CA ALA A 228 13.56 -17.60 10.76
C ALA A 228 14.07 -17.83 9.33
N LYS A 229 14.90 -18.83 9.12
CA LYS A 229 15.38 -19.28 7.80
C LYS A 229 14.41 -20.26 7.18
#